data_a69b7901148aa749c83d10fd0f2d6ab5
#
_entry.id   a69b7901148aa749c83d10fd0f2d6ab5
#
_cell.length_a   1.000
_cell.length_b   1.000
_cell.length_c   1.000
_cell.angle_alpha   90.00
_cell.angle_beta   90.00
_cell.angle_gamma   90.00
#
_symmetry.space_group_name_H-M   'P 1'
#
loop_
_entity.id
_entity.type
_entity.pdbx_description
1 polymer ?
#
loop_
_entity_poly.entity_id
_entity_poly.type
_entity_poly.pdbx_seq_one_letter_code
_entity_poly.pdbx_strand_id
1 'polypeptide(L)'
;MRKEFLIGALGLLACGLQAQQKEWPVGGADERTPSKAEYFSWINNTNEGVTEAQTRINLDFFRWMKERFGMQLDIYAFDAGAVDGAKMYGSTKSDRFRRQFPQGFGPLSQEASELGIHFGLWGGPDGFGTTEQETKDREEMMVGLVRDYGFRLFKMDAVCGQLRPEKYDAFDRMMTRVREIAPDFVLLNHRLQLGEATRHSTTFLLGGAETYIDVFMTNRMTAPHHRGQAIARKAP
;
A
#
# COMPACT_ATOMS: atom_id res chain seq x y z
N MET A 1 74.45 27.66 18.86
CA MET A 1 73.05 28.05 18.95
C MET A 1 72.23 27.20 17.98
N ARG A 2 71.64 26.10 18.48
CA ARG A 2 70.74 25.27 17.68
C ARG A 2 69.31 25.63 18.08
N LYS A 3 68.51 26.02 17.11
CA LYS A 3 67.08 26.29 17.25
C LYS A 3 66.36 24.97 16.98
N GLU A 4 65.74 24.45 18.00
CA GLU A 4 64.83 23.31 17.86
C GLU A 4 63.46 23.81 17.42
N PHE A 5 62.97 23.24 16.33
CA PHE A 5 61.58 23.44 15.85
C PHE A 5 60.69 22.40 16.50
N LEU A 6 59.77 22.84 17.36
CA LEU A 6 58.65 22.01 17.86
C LEU A 6 57.59 21.92 16.76
N ILE A 7 57.40 20.74 16.21
CA ILE A 7 56.29 20.43 15.34
C ILE A 7 55.15 19.93 16.26
N GLY A 8 54.16 20.79 16.46
CA GLY A 8 52.92 20.40 17.13
C GLY A 8 52.04 19.57 16.20
N ALA A 9 51.82 18.31 16.57
CA ALA A 9 50.89 17.44 15.91
C ALA A 9 49.42 17.85 16.30
N LEU A 10 48.74 18.52 15.40
CA LEU A 10 47.28 18.67 15.50
C LEU A 10 46.61 17.34 15.18
N GLY A 11 46.17 16.62 16.18
CA GLY A 11 45.32 15.49 16.01
C GLY A 11 43.90 15.93 15.58
N LEU A 12 43.58 15.74 14.30
CA LEU A 12 42.24 15.84 13.79
C LEU A 12 41.42 14.64 14.35
N LEU A 13 40.68 14.87 15.41
CA LEU A 13 39.59 13.99 15.82
C LEU A 13 38.48 14.08 14.75
N ALA A 14 38.54 13.21 13.76
CA ALA A 14 37.42 12.93 12.89
C ALA A 14 36.35 12.21 13.70
N CYS A 15 35.43 12.94 14.31
CA CYS A 15 34.17 12.40 14.77
C CYS A 15 33.40 11.89 13.56
N GLY A 16 33.59 10.62 13.25
CA GLY A 16 32.74 9.88 12.33
C GLY A 16 31.33 9.83 12.91
N LEU A 17 30.48 10.74 12.49
CA LEU A 17 29.03 10.55 12.56
C LEU A 17 28.70 9.36 11.66
N GLN A 18 28.83 8.14 12.18
CA GLN A 18 28.13 7.00 11.63
C GLN A 18 26.65 7.32 11.79
N ALA A 19 26.00 7.77 10.71
CA ALA A 19 24.57 7.72 10.62
C ALA A 19 24.20 6.25 10.84
N GLN A 20 23.67 5.94 12.02
CA GLN A 20 23.04 4.65 12.26
C GLN A 20 21.98 4.51 11.17
N GLN A 21 22.26 3.67 10.18
CA GLN A 21 21.22 3.21 9.25
C GLN A 21 20.17 2.56 10.13
N LYS A 22 19.03 3.24 10.23
CA LYS A 22 17.89 2.73 10.96
C LYS A 22 17.45 1.49 10.19
N GLU A 23 17.81 0.31 10.70
CA GLU A 23 17.29 -0.93 10.15
C GLU A 23 15.78 -0.90 10.29
N TRP A 24 15.09 -0.81 9.17
CA TRP A 24 13.64 -0.92 9.13
C TRP A 24 13.29 -2.40 9.31
N PRO A 25 12.49 -2.75 10.32
CA PRO A 25 12.04 -4.12 10.46
C PRO A 25 11.18 -4.47 9.23
N VAL A 26 11.65 -5.41 8.45
CA VAL A 26 10.89 -5.95 7.32
C VAL A 26 9.90 -6.95 7.88
N GLY A 27 8.63 -6.56 7.96
CA GLY A 27 7.58 -7.43 8.44
C GLY A 27 7.12 -8.42 7.37
N GLY A 28 7.25 -9.70 7.64
CA GLY A 28 6.55 -10.75 6.89
C GLY A 28 6.99 -11.02 5.45
N ALA A 29 7.96 -10.30 4.89
CA ALA A 29 8.55 -10.58 3.58
C ALA A 29 10.05 -10.82 3.73
N ASP A 30 10.60 -11.71 2.92
CA ASP A 30 12.03 -11.98 2.79
C ASP A 30 12.41 -12.16 1.31
N GLU A 31 13.69 -12.40 1.04
CA GLU A 31 14.24 -12.61 -0.32
C GLU A 31 13.57 -13.76 -1.08
N ARG A 32 12.88 -14.66 -0.38
CA ARG A 32 12.16 -15.81 -0.95
C ARG A 32 10.71 -15.51 -1.24
N THR A 33 10.21 -14.35 -0.80
CA THR A 33 8.83 -13.96 -1.04
C THR A 33 8.65 -13.64 -2.53
N PRO A 34 7.78 -14.36 -3.27
CA PRO A 34 7.59 -14.12 -4.69
C PRO A 34 7.06 -12.71 -4.96
N SER A 35 7.54 -12.10 -6.04
CA SER A 35 6.93 -10.89 -6.57
C SER A 35 5.49 -11.17 -7.00
N LYS A 36 4.58 -10.23 -6.75
CA LYS A 36 3.17 -10.33 -7.13
C LYS A 36 2.84 -9.26 -8.17
N ALA A 37 2.07 -9.63 -9.18
CA ALA A 37 1.52 -8.70 -10.16
C ALA A 37 0.31 -7.99 -9.55
N GLU A 38 0.39 -6.67 -9.43
CA GLU A 38 -0.64 -5.87 -8.78
C GLU A 38 -1.23 -4.83 -9.73
N TYR A 39 -2.54 -4.67 -9.68
CA TYR A 39 -3.26 -3.59 -10.35
C TYR A 39 -3.95 -2.72 -9.30
N PHE A 40 -3.73 -1.42 -9.39
CA PHE A 40 -4.45 -0.43 -8.59
C PHE A 40 -5.42 0.35 -9.47
N SER A 41 -6.68 0.46 -9.06
CA SER A 41 -7.73 1.12 -9.84
C SER A 41 -7.53 2.63 -10.02
N TRP A 42 -6.51 3.20 -9.40
CA TRP A 42 -6.14 4.61 -9.50
C TRP A 42 -5.27 4.95 -10.72
N ILE A 43 -4.66 3.96 -11.38
CA ILE A 43 -3.62 4.16 -12.41
C ILE A 43 -4.04 5.11 -13.53
N ASN A 44 -5.29 5.15 -13.88
CA ASN A 44 -5.79 6.02 -14.94
C ASN A 44 -6.37 7.34 -14.44
N ASN A 45 -6.14 7.70 -13.20
CA ASN A 45 -6.66 8.92 -12.55
C ASN A 45 -8.19 9.05 -12.62
N THR A 46 -8.88 7.95 -12.64
CA THR A 46 -10.32 7.89 -12.90
C THR A 46 -11.10 7.29 -11.75
N ASN A 47 -10.43 6.82 -10.70
CA ASN A 47 -11.05 5.98 -9.66
C ASN A 47 -11.86 4.80 -10.28
N GLU A 48 -11.43 4.35 -11.44
CA GLU A 48 -12.00 3.18 -12.09
C GLU A 48 -11.84 1.96 -11.17
N GLY A 49 -12.90 1.16 -11.06
CA GLY A 49 -12.90 -0.01 -10.22
C GLY A 49 -13.29 0.23 -8.76
N VAL A 50 -13.76 1.43 -8.41
CA VAL A 50 -14.38 1.70 -7.10
C VAL A 50 -15.90 1.47 -7.10
N THR A 51 -16.41 0.82 -8.13
CA THR A 51 -17.79 0.35 -8.21
C THR A 51 -17.84 -1.12 -8.61
N GLU A 52 -18.89 -1.81 -8.20
CA GLU A 52 -19.14 -3.21 -8.55
C GLU A 52 -19.13 -3.43 -10.06
N ALA A 53 -19.84 -2.57 -10.80
CA ALA A 53 -19.95 -2.68 -12.27
C ALA A 53 -18.59 -2.53 -12.95
N GLN A 54 -17.81 -1.52 -12.56
CA GLN A 54 -16.47 -1.31 -13.16
C GLN A 54 -15.51 -2.41 -12.78
N THR A 55 -15.58 -2.94 -11.55
CA THR A 55 -14.76 -4.05 -11.13
C THR A 55 -14.99 -5.28 -12.00
N ARG A 56 -16.25 -5.61 -12.36
CA ARG A 56 -16.54 -6.73 -13.27
C ARG A 56 -15.93 -6.52 -14.65
N ILE A 57 -16.06 -5.31 -15.22
CA ILE A 57 -15.43 -4.99 -16.50
C ILE A 57 -13.90 -5.22 -16.43
N ASN A 58 -13.29 -4.80 -15.36
CA ASN A 58 -11.84 -4.98 -15.17
C ASN A 58 -11.47 -6.46 -14.96
N LEU A 59 -12.25 -7.23 -14.21
CA LEU A 59 -12.03 -8.67 -14.04
C LEU A 59 -12.19 -9.41 -15.39
N ASP A 60 -13.15 -9.05 -16.22
CA ASP A 60 -13.29 -9.61 -17.57
C ASP A 60 -12.08 -9.28 -18.46
N PHE A 61 -11.53 -8.07 -18.34
CA PHE A 61 -10.28 -7.72 -19.02
C PHE A 61 -9.12 -8.59 -18.54
N PHE A 62 -8.95 -8.81 -17.24
CA PHE A 62 -7.88 -9.68 -16.72
C PHE A 62 -8.12 -11.15 -17.05
N ARG A 63 -9.36 -11.61 -17.15
CA ARG A 63 -9.72 -12.93 -17.69
C ARG A 63 -9.23 -13.08 -19.11
N TRP A 64 -9.55 -12.12 -19.98
CA TRP A 64 -9.08 -12.10 -21.36
C TRP A 64 -7.55 -12.08 -21.47
N MET A 65 -6.87 -11.28 -20.62
CA MET A 65 -5.39 -11.26 -20.58
C MET A 65 -4.80 -12.61 -20.19
N LYS A 66 -5.40 -13.28 -19.22
CA LYS A 66 -4.98 -14.62 -18.79
C LYS A 66 -5.19 -15.64 -19.89
N GLU A 67 -6.37 -15.69 -20.47
CA GLU A 67 -6.72 -16.65 -21.52
C GLU A 67 -5.93 -16.46 -22.82
N ARG A 68 -5.73 -15.20 -23.22
CA ARG A 68 -5.10 -14.88 -24.49
C ARG A 68 -3.59 -14.84 -24.46
N PHE A 69 -3.00 -14.41 -23.33
CA PHE A 69 -1.57 -14.14 -23.21
C PHE A 69 -0.89 -14.88 -22.05
N GLY A 70 -1.62 -15.65 -21.28
CA GLY A 70 -1.09 -16.34 -20.10
C GLY A 70 -0.69 -15.39 -18.97
N MET A 71 -1.15 -14.14 -18.99
CA MET A 71 -0.86 -13.16 -17.94
C MET A 71 -1.70 -13.44 -16.70
N GLN A 72 -1.05 -13.66 -15.57
CA GLN A 72 -1.71 -13.78 -14.28
C GLN A 72 -1.60 -12.48 -13.51
N LEU A 73 -2.75 -11.94 -13.10
CA LEU A 73 -2.81 -10.91 -12.06
C LEU A 73 -2.95 -11.60 -10.71
N ASP A 74 -2.16 -11.20 -9.72
CA ASP A 74 -2.24 -11.76 -8.38
C ASP A 74 -3.16 -10.92 -7.48
N ILE A 75 -3.08 -9.59 -7.56
CA ILE A 75 -3.84 -8.68 -6.70
C ILE A 75 -4.51 -7.57 -7.52
N TYR A 76 -5.82 -7.46 -7.36
CA TYR A 76 -6.62 -6.33 -7.81
C TYR A 76 -6.91 -5.42 -6.61
N ALA A 77 -6.28 -4.26 -6.54
CA ALA A 77 -6.41 -3.34 -5.42
C ALA A 77 -7.36 -2.18 -5.75
N PHE A 78 -8.39 -2.05 -4.94
CA PHE A 78 -9.25 -0.86 -4.93
C PHE A 78 -8.48 0.32 -4.36
N ASP A 79 -8.36 1.39 -5.11
CA ASP A 79 -7.72 2.62 -4.66
C ASP A 79 -8.71 3.54 -3.90
N ALA A 80 -8.34 4.79 -3.66
CA ALA A 80 -9.10 5.74 -2.87
C ALA A 80 -10.57 5.84 -3.31
N GLY A 81 -11.47 5.81 -2.34
CA GLY A 81 -12.91 5.95 -2.60
C GLY A 81 -13.70 4.66 -2.48
N ALA A 82 -13.08 3.48 -2.43
CA ALA A 82 -13.82 2.24 -2.18
C ALA A 82 -14.35 2.18 -0.75
N VAL A 83 -13.48 2.28 0.24
CA VAL A 83 -13.85 2.36 1.66
C VAL A 83 -13.41 3.70 2.21
N ASP A 84 -12.11 3.93 2.32
CA ASP A 84 -11.56 5.23 2.71
C ASP A 84 -11.43 6.17 1.51
N GLY A 85 -11.37 7.46 1.77
CA GLY A 85 -11.07 8.50 0.80
C GLY A 85 -10.02 9.46 1.34
N ALA A 86 -9.52 10.37 0.51
CA ALA A 86 -8.59 11.39 0.97
C ALA A 86 -9.18 12.14 2.16
N LYS A 87 -8.47 12.14 3.29
CA LYS A 87 -8.88 12.78 4.56
C LYS A 87 -10.19 12.25 5.15
N MET A 88 -10.61 11.07 4.78
CA MET A 88 -11.85 10.48 5.28
C MET A 88 -11.71 8.98 5.49
N TYR A 89 -12.09 8.51 6.66
CA TYR A 89 -12.24 7.09 6.96
C TYR A 89 -13.68 6.64 6.73
N GLY A 90 -13.84 5.56 6.02
CA GLY A 90 -15.13 5.02 5.61
C GLY A 90 -15.47 3.69 6.28
N SER A 91 -16.60 3.15 5.86
CA SER A 91 -17.08 1.85 6.32
C SER A 91 -17.79 1.13 5.19
N THR A 92 -17.65 -0.20 5.16
CA THR A 92 -18.44 -1.08 4.27
C THR A 92 -19.95 -1.09 4.61
N LYS A 93 -20.34 -0.48 5.73
CA LYS A 93 -21.73 -0.28 6.12
C LYS A 93 -22.28 1.07 5.68
N SER A 94 -21.47 1.96 5.09
CA SER A 94 -21.91 3.29 4.67
C SER A 94 -22.82 3.25 3.45
N ASP A 95 -23.71 4.26 3.32
CA ASP A 95 -24.59 4.37 2.16
C ASP A 95 -23.79 4.60 0.86
N ARG A 96 -22.62 5.28 0.96
CA ARG A 96 -21.72 5.43 -0.17
C ARG A 96 -21.26 4.06 -0.64
N PHE A 97 -20.74 3.22 0.25
CA PHE A 97 -20.27 1.87 -0.09
C PHE A 97 -21.40 1.02 -0.70
N ARG A 98 -22.60 1.03 -0.10
CA ARG A 98 -23.75 0.29 -0.63
C ARG A 98 -24.18 0.73 -2.03
N ARG A 99 -24.02 2.02 -2.37
CA ARG A 99 -24.29 2.50 -3.74
C ARG A 99 -23.20 2.04 -4.72
N GLN A 100 -21.95 2.00 -4.29
CA GLN A 100 -20.82 1.58 -5.15
C GLN A 100 -20.78 0.06 -5.33
N PHE A 101 -21.07 -0.67 -4.26
CA PHE A 101 -21.07 -2.14 -4.19
C PHE A 101 -22.40 -2.63 -3.61
N PRO A 102 -23.47 -2.65 -4.41
CA PRO A 102 -24.81 -3.04 -3.94
C PRO A 102 -24.86 -4.45 -3.33
N GLN A 103 -24.04 -5.37 -3.82
CA GLN A 103 -23.93 -6.74 -3.32
C GLN A 103 -22.71 -6.93 -2.39
N GLY A 104 -22.03 -5.84 -2.02
CA GLY A 104 -20.79 -5.90 -1.26
C GLY A 104 -19.63 -6.52 -2.04
N PHE A 105 -18.58 -6.96 -1.34
CA PHE A 105 -17.44 -7.60 -1.96
C PHE A 105 -17.60 -9.09 -2.23
N GLY A 106 -18.59 -9.76 -1.62
CA GLY A 106 -18.75 -11.23 -1.67
C GLY A 106 -18.75 -11.80 -3.09
N PRO A 107 -19.73 -11.44 -3.96
CA PRO A 107 -19.78 -11.95 -5.33
C PRO A 107 -18.52 -11.62 -6.14
N LEU A 108 -18.00 -10.40 -6.01
CA LEU A 108 -16.78 -9.99 -6.72
C LEU A 108 -15.55 -10.77 -6.26
N SER A 109 -15.41 -11.05 -4.97
CA SER A 109 -14.27 -11.82 -4.46
C SER A 109 -14.31 -13.26 -4.92
N GLN A 110 -15.49 -13.82 -5.09
CA GLN A 110 -15.65 -15.15 -5.70
C GLN A 110 -15.23 -15.13 -7.18
N GLU A 111 -15.74 -14.17 -7.98
CA GLU A 111 -15.36 -14.00 -9.39
C GLU A 111 -13.85 -13.81 -9.57
N ALA A 112 -13.22 -13.01 -8.70
CA ALA A 112 -11.77 -12.79 -8.70
C ALA A 112 -11.01 -14.07 -8.33
N SER A 113 -11.47 -14.80 -7.31
CA SER A 113 -10.86 -16.06 -6.86
C SER A 113 -10.84 -17.13 -7.95
N GLU A 114 -11.88 -17.23 -8.78
CA GLU A 114 -11.93 -18.13 -9.94
C GLU A 114 -10.83 -17.82 -10.97
N LEU A 115 -10.37 -16.58 -11.02
CA LEU A 115 -9.24 -16.15 -11.84
C LEU A 115 -7.88 -16.33 -11.16
N GLY A 116 -7.86 -16.70 -9.87
CA GLY A 116 -6.67 -16.71 -9.02
C GLY A 116 -6.23 -15.30 -8.58
N ILE A 117 -7.16 -14.34 -8.58
CA ILE A 117 -6.93 -12.95 -8.19
C ILE A 117 -7.44 -12.75 -6.77
N HIS A 118 -6.63 -12.12 -5.92
CA HIS A 118 -7.03 -11.61 -4.62
C HIS A 118 -7.35 -10.12 -4.69
N PHE A 119 -8.13 -9.63 -3.74
CA PHE A 119 -8.33 -8.20 -3.62
C PHE A 119 -7.30 -7.53 -2.73
N GLY A 120 -7.05 -6.24 -3.00
CA GLY A 120 -6.34 -5.31 -2.15
C GLY A 120 -7.18 -4.06 -1.89
N LEU A 121 -6.80 -3.28 -0.88
CA LEU A 121 -7.49 -2.05 -0.52
C LEU A 121 -6.49 -0.94 -0.21
N TRP A 122 -6.75 0.24 -0.79
CA TRP A 122 -6.16 1.48 -0.34
C TRP A 122 -6.95 2.05 0.85
N GLY A 123 -6.24 2.58 1.82
CA GLY A 123 -6.85 3.24 2.97
C GLY A 123 -5.85 4.02 3.80
N GLY A 124 -6.36 4.65 4.85
CA GLY A 124 -5.52 5.29 5.85
C GLY A 124 -5.15 4.34 6.99
N PRO A 125 -4.05 4.62 7.70
CA PRO A 125 -3.57 3.77 8.78
C PRO A 125 -4.42 3.85 10.04
N ASP A 126 -5.17 4.91 10.21
CA ASP A 126 -6.05 5.17 11.36
C ASP A 126 -7.51 4.79 11.03
N GLY A 127 -8.47 5.53 11.48
CA GLY A 127 -9.89 5.21 11.33
C GLY A 127 -10.47 4.53 12.56
N PHE A 128 -9.67 4.41 13.62
CA PHE A 128 -10.06 3.75 14.88
C PHE A 128 -11.00 4.60 15.74
N GLY A 129 -11.36 5.82 15.27
CA GLY A 129 -12.24 6.72 16.01
C GLY A 129 -11.66 7.17 17.35
N THR A 130 -12.55 7.57 18.26
CA THR A 130 -12.20 8.06 19.61
C THR A 130 -12.67 7.12 20.72
N THR A 131 -13.67 6.30 20.44
CA THR A 131 -14.23 5.35 21.40
C THR A 131 -13.65 3.95 21.19
N GLU A 132 -13.80 3.11 22.21
CA GLU A 132 -13.42 1.70 22.13
C GLU A 132 -14.26 0.94 21.08
N GLN A 133 -15.55 1.27 20.97
CA GLN A 133 -16.43 0.64 19.99
C GLN A 133 -15.99 0.98 18.54
N GLU A 134 -15.70 2.24 18.25
CA GLU A 134 -15.20 2.63 16.92
C GLU A 134 -13.86 1.93 16.59
N THR A 135 -12.99 1.78 17.60
CA THR A 135 -11.74 1.05 17.45
C THR A 135 -11.99 -0.40 17.07
N LYS A 136 -12.88 -1.08 17.79
CA LYS A 136 -13.29 -2.48 17.51
C LYS A 136 -13.94 -2.62 16.14
N ASP A 137 -14.81 -1.69 15.78
CA ASP A 137 -15.51 -1.70 14.49
C ASP A 137 -14.52 -1.56 13.32
N ARG A 138 -13.51 -0.71 13.45
CA ARG A 138 -12.44 -0.58 12.45
C ARG A 138 -11.59 -1.84 12.36
N GLU A 139 -11.12 -2.37 13.49
CA GLU A 139 -10.35 -3.61 13.54
C GLU A 139 -11.13 -4.76 12.88
N GLU A 140 -12.39 -4.95 13.26
CA GLU A 140 -13.21 -6.04 12.73
C GLU A 140 -13.53 -5.88 11.25
N MET A 141 -13.78 -4.65 10.79
CA MET A 141 -13.99 -4.38 9.37
C MET A 141 -12.77 -4.77 8.55
N MET A 142 -11.58 -4.33 8.95
CA MET A 142 -10.35 -4.58 8.19
C MET A 142 -9.95 -6.06 8.21
N VAL A 143 -10.05 -6.71 9.38
CA VAL A 143 -9.81 -8.15 9.52
C VAL A 143 -10.83 -8.95 8.72
N GLY A 144 -12.11 -8.52 8.75
CA GLY A 144 -13.20 -9.13 7.98
C GLY A 144 -12.95 -9.12 6.47
N LEU A 145 -12.35 -8.06 5.91
CA LEU A 145 -11.98 -8.04 4.49
C LEU A 145 -11.05 -9.21 4.13
N VAL A 146 -10.11 -9.52 5.00
CA VAL A 146 -9.15 -10.61 4.78
C VAL A 146 -9.80 -11.98 5.00
N ARG A 147 -10.53 -12.12 6.10
CA ARG A 147 -11.18 -13.38 6.51
C ARG A 147 -12.29 -13.79 5.57
N ASP A 148 -13.20 -12.85 5.24
CA ASP A 148 -14.46 -13.16 4.59
C ASP A 148 -14.39 -13.03 3.06
N TYR A 149 -13.48 -12.17 2.57
CA TYR A 149 -13.36 -11.86 1.12
C TYR A 149 -11.97 -12.12 0.56
N GLY A 150 -11.05 -12.67 1.34
CA GLY A 150 -9.73 -13.07 0.86
C GLY A 150 -8.82 -11.93 0.40
N PHE A 151 -8.97 -10.73 0.96
CA PHE A 151 -8.03 -9.65 0.69
C PHE A 151 -6.60 -10.05 1.08
N ARG A 152 -5.60 -9.60 0.30
CA ARG A 152 -4.19 -9.93 0.50
C ARG A 152 -3.26 -8.71 0.49
N LEU A 153 -3.81 -7.51 0.34
CA LEU A 153 -3.02 -6.29 0.35
C LEU A 153 -3.78 -5.14 1.01
N PHE A 154 -3.06 -4.38 1.86
CA PHE A 154 -3.45 -3.02 2.23
C PHE A 154 -2.36 -2.04 1.80
N LYS A 155 -2.74 -1.04 1.00
CA LYS A 155 -1.93 0.14 0.73
C LYS A 155 -2.35 1.23 1.71
N MET A 156 -1.58 1.41 2.78
CA MET A 156 -1.84 2.42 3.79
C MET A 156 -1.11 3.71 3.46
N ASP A 157 -1.86 4.80 3.22
CA ASP A 157 -1.36 6.04 2.66
C ASP A 157 -1.47 7.22 3.62
N ALA A 158 -0.37 7.97 3.73
CA ALA A 158 -0.29 9.19 4.53
C ALA A 158 -1.22 10.32 4.05
N VAL A 159 -1.83 10.22 2.88
CA VAL A 159 -2.85 11.18 2.40
C VAL A 159 -4.08 11.22 3.33
N CYS A 160 -4.39 10.11 4.01
CA CYS A 160 -5.41 10.08 5.07
C CYS A 160 -4.94 10.70 6.40
N GLY A 161 -3.66 11.02 6.52
CA GLY A 161 -2.99 11.38 7.75
C GLY A 161 -2.12 10.25 8.29
N GLN A 162 -1.34 10.58 9.32
CA GLN A 162 -0.53 9.58 10.02
C GLN A 162 -1.37 8.81 11.03
N LEU A 163 -0.89 7.63 11.41
CA LEU A 163 -1.45 6.89 12.54
C LEU A 163 -1.20 7.67 13.83
N ARG A 164 -2.23 7.91 14.62
CA ARG A 164 -2.11 8.55 15.92
C ARG A 164 -1.36 7.63 16.89
N PRO A 165 -0.42 8.16 17.71
CA PRO A 165 0.36 7.34 18.64
C PRO A 165 -0.49 6.48 19.58
N GLU A 166 -1.60 7.04 20.09
CA GLU A 166 -2.53 6.32 20.96
C GLU A 166 -3.30 5.19 20.28
N LYS A 167 -3.13 5.03 18.96
CA LYS A 167 -3.75 3.96 18.14
C LYS A 167 -2.74 2.93 17.62
N TYR A 168 -1.46 3.04 17.98
CA TYR A 168 -0.44 2.06 17.56
C TYR A 168 -0.79 0.64 17.97
N ASP A 169 -1.25 0.44 19.20
CA ASP A 169 -1.66 -0.89 19.68
C ASP A 169 -2.86 -1.45 18.94
N ALA A 170 -3.83 -0.60 18.57
CA ALA A 170 -4.99 -1.02 17.80
C ALA A 170 -4.58 -1.46 16.38
N PHE A 171 -3.71 -0.71 15.74
CA PHE A 171 -3.16 -1.06 14.43
C PHE A 171 -2.33 -2.35 14.51
N ASP A 172 -1.51 -2.51 15.53
CA ASP A 172 -0.70 -3.70 15.74
C ASP A 172 -1.55 -4.95 15.94
N ARG A 173 -2.58 -4.88 16.79
CA ARG A 173 -3.55 -5.98 16.97
C ARG A 173 -4.27 -6.33 15.68
N MET A 174 -4.74 -5.32 14.94
CA MET A 174 -5.40 -5.49 13.65
C MET A 174 -4.51 -6.26 12.67
N MET A 175 -3.27 -5.82 12.51
CA MET A 175 -2.33 -6.45 11.57
C MET A 175 -1.86 -7.81 12.03
N THR A 176 -1.72 -8.05 13.32
CA THR A 176 -1.44 -9.38 13.87
C THR A 176 -2.55 -10.37 13.49
N ARG A 177 -3.82 -10.01 13.71
CA ARG A 177 -4.96 -10.84 13.31
C ARG A 177 -5.03 -11.06 11.79
N VAL A 178 -4.69 -10.03 11.00
CA VAL A 178 -4.61 -10.16 9.54
C VAL A 178 -3.57 -11.21 9.15
N ARG A 179 -2.39 -11.21 9.77
CA ARG A 179 -1.31 -12.17 9.46
C ARG A 179 -1.57 -13.57 9.98
N GLU A 180 -2.34 -13.74 11.04
CA GLU A 180 -2.82 -15.04 11.49
C GLU A 180 -3.69 -15.72 10.42
N ILE A 181 -4.50 -14.93 9.68
CA ILE A 181 -5.36 -15.42 8.60
C ILE A 181 -4.56 -15.57 7.29
N ALA A 182 -3.72 -14.61 7.00
CA ALA A 182 -2.95 -14.51 5.76
C ALA A 182 -1.48 -14.19 6.07
N PRO A 183 -0.63 -15.20 6.30
CA PRO A 183 0.79 -14.98 6.64
C PRO A 183 1.58 -14.23 5.56
N ASP A 184 1.17 -14.36 4.29
CA ASP A 184 1.77 -13.70 3.13
C ASP A 184 1.14 -12.34 2.79
N PHE A 185 0.38 -11.76 3.71
CA PHE A 185 -0.32 -10.50 3.50
C PHE A 185 0.65 -9.35 3.21
N VAL A 186 0.35 -8.55 2.19
CA VAL A 186 1.14 -7.37 1.81
C VAL A 186 0.62 -6.13 2.52
N LEU A 187 1.47 -5.49 3.32
CA LEU A 187 1.23 -4.13 3.82
C LEU A 187 2.17 -3.18 3.11
N LEU A 188 1.65 -2.42 2.15
CA LEU A 188 2.37 -1.35 1.50
C LEU A 188 2.29 -0.09 2.37
N ASN A 189 3.43 0.28 2.94
CA ASN A 189 3.57 1.49 3.74
C ASN A 189 3.90 2.67 2.83
N HIS A 190 2.90 3.52 2.59
CA HIS A 190 3.05 4.69 1.74
C HIS A 190 3.29 5.94 2.59
N ARG A 191 4.55 6.18 2.95
CA ARG A 191 5.03 7.36 3.70
C ARG A 191 4.47 7.48 5.13
N LEU A 192 4.20 6.36 5.78
CA LEU A 192 3.67 6.35 7.13
C LEU A 192 4.76 6.18 8.18
N GLN A 193 4.54 6.81 9.32
CA GLN A 193 5.25 6.53 10.55
C GLN A 193 4.33 5.67 11.44
N LEU A 194 4.70 4.41 11.62
CA LEU A 194 3.88 3.41 12.31
C LEU A 194 4.49 3.00 13.66
N GLY A 195 5.59 3.66 14.09
CA GLY A 195 6.28 3.28 15.31
C GLY A 195 6.68 1.79 15.29
N GLU A 196 6.42 1.06 16.36
CA GLU A 196 6.72 -0.37 16.48
C GLU A 196 5.91 -1.23 15.50
N ALA A 197 4.72 -0.76 15.09
CA ALA A 197 3.89 -1.45 14.10
C ALA A 197 4.49 -1.42 12.68
N THR A 198 5.58 -0.69 12.44
CA THR A 198 6.35 -0.71 11.18
C THR A 198 6.78 -2.14 10.81
N ARG A 199 6.96 -3.02 11.77
CA ARG A 199 7.30 -4.44 11.56
C ARG A 199 6.29 -5.19 10.68
N HIS A 200 5.05 -4.71 10.56
CA HIS A 200 4.04 -5.30 9.69
C HIS A 200 4.19 -4.90 8.22
N SER A 201 4.97 -3.86 7.93
CA SER A 201 5.16 -3.38 6.55
C SER A 201 6.04 -4.37 5.77
N THR A 202 5.59 -4.72 4.57
CA THR A 202 6.32 -5.59 3.64
C THR A 202 6.93 -4.82 2.49
N THR A 203 6.37 -3.64 2.19
CA THR A 203 6.80 -2.77 1.10
C THR A 203 6.74 -1.33 1.55
N PHE A 204 7.77 -0.56 1.20
CA PHE A 204 7.87 0.84 1.59
C PHE A 204 7.99 1.71 0.36
N LEU A 205 7.21 2.79 0.31
CA LEU A 205 7.47 3.92 -0.55
C LEU A 205 8.19 4.99 0.27
N LEU A 206 9.50 5.06 0.12
CA LEU A 206 10.37 5.92 0.94
C LEU A 206 10.65 7.28 0.28
N GLY A 207 10.40 7.42 -1.01
CA GLY A 207 10.70 8.65 -1.75
C GLY A 207 9.70 9.77 -1.50
N GLY A 208 10.17 11.00 -1.53
CA GLY A 208 9.32 12.19 -1.45
C GLY A 208 8.54 12.50 -2.72
N ALA A 209 8.91 11.90 -3.84
CA ALA A 209 8.21 12.03 -5.12
C ALA A 209 7.75 10.65 -5.57
N GLU A 210 6.45 10.50 -5.70
CA GLU A 210 5.89 9.35 -6.39
C GLU A 210 6.27 9.44 -7.86
N THR A 211 6.91 8.42 -8.38
CA THR A 211 7.18 8.31 -9.80
C THR A 211 5.99 7.71 -10.54
N TYR A 212 4.79 8.19 -10.27
CA TYR A 212 3.63 7.88 -11.09
C TYR A 212 3.72 8.64 -12.41
N ILE A 213 4.48 8.10 -13.32
CA ILE A 213 4.68 8.73 -14.62
C ILE A 213 3.37 8.75 -15.40
N ASP A 214 2.52 7.75 -15.18
CA ASP A 214 1.25 7.61 -15.88
C ASP A 214 0.16 8.57 -15.37
N VAL A 215 0.26 9.08 -14.16
CA VAL A 215 -0.74 9.98 -13.56
C VAL A 215 -0.85 11.32 -14.29
N PHE A 216 0.27 11.78 -14.84
CA PHE A 216 0.34 13.08 -15.51
C PHE A 216 0.26 12.98 -17.05
N MET A 217 0.14 11.76 -17.55
CA MET A 217 0.07 11.50 -18.98
C MET A 217 -1.33 11.06 -19.33
N THR A 218 -2.14 11.99 -19.81
CA THR A 218 -3.42 11.61 -20.43
C THR A 218 -3.11 10.74 -21.65
N ASN A 219 -3.86 9.66 -21.84
CA ASN A 219 -3.75 8.77 -23.01
C ASN A 219 -3.84 9.51 -24.37
N ARG A 220 -4.29 10.76 -24.35
CA ARG A 220 -4.38 11.63 -25.53
C ARG A 220 -3.06 12.31 -25.89
N MET A 221 -2.10 12.39 -24.97
CA MET A 221 -0.94 13.26 -25.14
C MET A 221 0.38 12.52 -25.36
N THR A 222 0.45 11.21 -25.15
CA THR A 222 1.73 10.50 -25.19
C THR A 222 1.62 9.11 -25.79
N ALA A 223 2.39 8.91 -26.85
CA ALA A 223 2.64 7.58 -27.36
C ALA A 223 3.38 6.72 -26.32
N PRO A 224 3.22 5.38 -26.32
CA PRO A 224 3.88 4.48 -25.35
C PRO A 224 5.39 4.67 -25.23
N HIS A 225 6.07 4.99 -26.33
CA HIS A 225 7.53 5.24 -26.32
C HIS A 225 7.94 6.52 -25.56
N HIS A 226 7.09 7.55 -25.55
CA HIS A 226 7.35 8.76 -24.76
C HIS A 226 7.20 8.48 -23.26
N ARG A 227 6.25 7.62 -22.88
CA ARG A 227 6.09 7.16 -21.49
C ARG A 227 7.33 6.37 -21.04
N GLY A 228 7.80 5.44 -21.88
CA GLY A 228 9.02 4.69 -21.62
C GLY A 228 10.26 5.58 -21.44
N GLN A 229 10.42 6.60 -22.28
CA GLN A 229 11.50 7.57 -22.15
C GLN A 229 11.41 8.41 -20.87
N ALA A 230 10.19 8.80 -20.46
CA ALA A 230 9.99 9.56 -19.23
C ALA A 230 10.30 8.70 -18.00
N ILE A 231 9.97 7.41 -18.01
CA ILE A 231 10.33 6.44 -16.99
C ILE A 231 11.85 6.32 -16.89
N ALA A 232 12.53 6.07 -18.01
CA ALA A 232 13.97 5.89 -18.06
C ALA A 232 14.75 7.14 -17.57
N ARG A 233 14.22 8.35 -17.76
CA ARG A 233 14.83 9.59 -17.28
C ARG A 233 14.67 9.84 -15.78
N LYS A 234 13.72 9.18 -15.12
CA LYS A 234 13.44 9.34 -13.69
C LYS A 234 13.89 8.14 -12.85
N ALA A 235 14.29 7.06 -13.50
CA ALA A 235 14.94 5.97 -12.81
C ALA A 235 16.29 6.45 -12.24
N PRO A 236 16.63 6.12 -10.98
CA PRO A 236 17.90 6.49 -10.37
C PRO A 236 19.10 5.85 -11.09
#